data_ccd8127087492cb119032c15d6bf6545
#
_entry.id   ccd8127087492cb119032c15d6bf6545
#
_cell.length_a   1.000
_cell.length_b   1.000
_cell.length_c   1.000
_cell.angle_alpha   90.00
_cell.angle_beta   90.00
_cell.angle_gamma   90.00
#
_symmetry.space_group_name_H-M   'P 1'
#
loop_
_entity.id
_entity.type
_entity.pdbx_description
1 polymer ?
#
loop_
_entity_poly.entity_id
_entity_poly.type
_entity_poly.pdbx_seq_one_letter_code
_entity_poly.pdbx_strand_id
1 'polypeptide(L)'
;MKRSLLGLLAFVLFTPAIKGQDFKLPDGCEWPLQLKTLKQKQDIDSQCGIAGDGSASSKAQNRSKNNFCATGSPTFVTVTDLKNLYTATAARLTQAGIPFGSPSSIPPNRDALTQTFTLSNGKKLREGQVVGIVGFILDARHSNVSNGEKVNCNVKRRKNNDIHIEIASRRDSDPCNSITAEISPHFRPDVWDEFDDYDFNNPVMMVGNLFFDASHKPCSGLGTPNEKRVHPTRISSWEIHPVYAILVCKNSTIANCPTNDNSKWVVFDKWVTLPDDKDVDE
;
A
#
# COMPACT_ATOMS: atom_id res chain seq x y z
N MET A 1 52.50 11.73 -53.44
CA MET A 1 51.95 11.01 -52.28
C MET A 1 51.21 11.97 -51.36
N LYS A 2 49.84 12.01 -51.45
CA LYS A 2 49.01 12.88 -50.59
C LYS A 2 48.47 11.99 -49.47
N ARG A 3 48.78 12.27 -48.19
CA ARG A 3 48.20 11.62 -47.03
C ARG A 3 46.98 12.41 -46.60
N SER A 4 45.81 11.82 -46.74
CA SER A 4 44.57 12.33 -46.15
C SER A 4 44.50 11.92 -44.68
N LEU A 5 44.43 12.89 -43.79
CA LEU A 5 44.12 12.69 -42.37
C LEU A 5 42.57 12.63 -42.25
N LEU A 6 42.04 11.47 -41.92
CA LEU A 6 40.63 11.35 -41.48
C LEU A 6 40.55 11.69 -40.00
N GLY A 7 39.97 12.86 -39.70
CA GLY A 7 39.64 13.25 -38.33
C GLY A 7 38.41 12.49 -37.85
N LEU A 8 38.58 11.64 -36.86
CA LEU A 8 37.46 10.95 -36.15
C LEU A 8 36.78 11.94 -35.20
N LEU A 9 35.62 12.48 -35.56
CA LEU A 9 34.78 13.26 -34.66
C LEU A 9 34.06 12.30 -33.72
N ALA A 10 34.53 12.23 -32.46
CA ALA A 10 33.79 11.53 -31.40
C ALA A 10 32.59 12.36 -30.96
N PHE A 11 31.39 11.95 -31.36
CA PHE A 11 30.13 12.47 -30.82
C PHE A 11 29.95 11.95 -29.41
N VAL A 12 30.23 12.80 -28.42
CA VAL A 12 29.85 12.56 -27.02
C VAL A 12 28.35 12.80 -26.92
N LEU A 13 27.56 11.72 -26.93
CA LEU A 13 26.14 11.77 -26.63
C LEU A 13 25.99 12.10 -25.13
N PHE A 14 25.76 13.39 -24.83
CA PHE A 14 25.25 13.79 -23.52
C PHE A 14 23.79 13.29 -23.43
N THR A 15 23.58 12.15 -22.81
CA THR A 15 22.26 11.80 -22.28
C THR A 15 21.97 12.75 -21.12
N PRO A 16 20.92 13.60 -21.20
CA PRO A 16 20.55 14.41 -20.06
C PRO A 16 20.19 13.43 -18.93
N ALA A 17 20.89 13.48 -17.82
CA ALA A 17 20.48 12.82 -16.59
C ALA A 17 19.08 13.37 -16.26
N ILE A 18 18.06 12.53 -16.40
CA ILE A 18 16.71 12.84 -15.92
C ILE A 18 16.88 12.98 -14.41
N LYS A 19 16.95 14.22 -13.92
CA LYS A 19 16.90 14.48 -12.47
C LYS A 19 15.58 13.91 -12.00
N GLY A 20 15.62 12.84 -11.22
CA GLY A 20 14.46 12.29 -10.54
C GLY A 20 13.74 13.44 -9.82
N GLN A 21 12.43 13.46 -9.93
CA GLN A 21 11.63 14.47 -9.25
C GLN A 21 11.59 14.09 -7.77
N ASP A 22 12.20 14.90 -6.91
CA ASP A 22 12.18 14.69 -5.45
C ASP A 22 10.75 14.47 -4.97
N PHE A 23 10.57 13.47 -4.12
CA PHE A 23 9.30 13.26 -3.44
C PHE A 23 9.13 14.39 -2.42
N LYS A 24 8.15 15.26 -2.68
CA LYS A 24 7.75 16.33 -1.77
C LYS A 24 6.30 16.15 -1.39
N LEU A 25 5.99 16.36 -0.11
CA LEU A 25 4.61 16.46 0.30
C LEU A 25 3.97 17.67 -0.41
N PRO A 26 2.69 17.58 -0.81
CA PRO A 26 1.94 18.72 -1.35
C PRO A 26 1.95 19.89 -0.38
N ASP A 27 1.95 21.12 -0.93
CA ASP A 27 1.85 22.33 -0.12
C ASP A 27 0.61 22.29 0.80
N GLY A 28 0.79 22.66 2.06
CA GLY A 28 -0.27 22.62 3.07
C GLY A 28 -0.55 21.23 3.66
N CYS A 29 0.20 20.20 3.26
CA CYS A 29 0.12 18.90 3.87
C CYS A 29 0.86 18.89 5.21
N GLU A 30 0.13 18.65 6.29
CA GLU A 30 0.71 18.38 7.60
C GLU A 30 0.80 16.87 7.80
N TRP A 31 1.95 16.39 8.29
CA TRP A 31 2.09 15.00 8.64
C TRP A 31 1.08 14.63 9.72
N PRO A 32 0.24 13.60 9.55
CA PRO A 32 -0.59 13.07 10.61
C PRO A 32 0.27 12.71 11.81
N LEU A 33 -0.24 12.91 13.02
CA LEU A 33 0.50 12.66 14.28
C LEU A 33 1.09 11.24 14.36
N GLN A 34 0.42 10.26 13.74
CA GLN A 34 0.86 8.88 13.66
C GLN A 34 2.06 8.67 12.72
N LEU A 35 2.35 9.63 11.85
CA LEU A 35 3.41 9.54 10.83
C LEU A 35 4.78 10.04 11.30
N LYS A 36 4.96 10.33 12.58
CA LYS A 36 6.29 10.74 13.07
C LYS A 36 7.37 9.70 12.79
N THR A 37 6.99 8.43 12.71
CA THR A 37 7.88 7.31 12.38
C THR A 37 8.21 7.23 10.89
N LEU A 38 7.35 7.71 9.99
CA LEU A 38 7.56 7.67 8.54
C LEU A 38 8.40 8.84 7.98
N LYS A 39 9.06 9.64 8.82
CA LYS A 39 9.86 10.78 8.39
C LYS A 39 11.28 10.43 7.95
N GLN A 40 11.61 9.17 7.88
CA GLN A 40 12.94 8.74 7.44
C GLN A 40 13.04 8.89 5.92
N LYS A 41 13.91 9.78 5.45
CA LYS A 41 14.15 9.94 4.02
C LYS A 41 14.88 8.71 3.47
N GLN A 42 14.31 8.11 2.43
CA GLN A 42 14.87 6.98 1.71
C GLN A 42 15.50 7.43 0.38
N ASP A 43 16.38 6.60 -0.18
CA ASP A 43 17.04 6.90 -1.48
C ASP A 43 16.00 7.14 -2.59
N ILE A 44 14.90 6.42 -2.58
CA ILE A 44 13.82 6.56 -3.55
C ILE A 44 13.17 7.94 -3.51
N ASP A 45 13.12 8.60 -2.35
CA ASP A 45 12.50 9.91 -2.19
C ASP A 45 13.20 11.00 -3.00
N SER A 46 14.46 10.79 -3.39
CA SER A 46 15.19 11.65 -4.30
C SER A 46 15.09 11.26 -5.78
N GLN A 47 14.49 10.09 -6.07
CA GLN A 47 14.43 9.51 -7.41
C GLN A 47 13.00 9.52 -7.99
N CYS A 48 12.00 9.52 -7.14
CA CYS A 48 10.60 9.36 -7.52
C CYS A 48 9.70 10.35 -6.77
N GLY A 49 8.91 11.10 -7.52
CA GLY A 49 7.89 11.99 -6.96
C GLY A 49 6.57 11.29 -6.69
N ILE A 50 5.63 11.97 -6.02
CA ILE A 50 4.32 11.42 -5.60
C ILE A 50 3.47 10.86 -6.75
N ALA A 51 3.70 11.33 -7.98
CA ALA A 51 2.95 10.87 -9.15
C ALA A 51 3.50 9.57 -9.75
N GLY A 52 4.69 9.13 -9.32
CA GLY A 52 5.33 8.00 -9.94
C GLY A 52 5.49 8.17 -11.45
N ASP A 53 5.39 7.06 -12.20
CA ASP A 53 5.51 7.02 -13.65
C ASP A 53 4.19 6.52 -14.31
N GLY A 54 4.11 6.67 -15.63
CA GLY A 54 3.02 6.16 -16.45
C GLY A 54 2.14 7.23 -17.09
N SER A 55 0.95 6.81 -17.58
CA SER A 55 -0.06 7.68 -18.19
C SER A 55 -0.64 8.68 -17.20
N ALA A 56 -1.41 9.65 -17.69
CA ALA A 56 -2.13 10.61 -16.85
C ALA A 56 -3.04 9.90 -15.81
N SER A 57 -3.75 8.85 -16.23
CA SER A 57 -4.59 8.03 -15.33
C SER A 57 -3.74 7.28 -14.30
N SER A 58 -2.62 6.67 -14.72
CA SER A 58 -1.69 6.03 -13.79
C SER A 58 -1.14 7.02 -12.76
N LYS A 59 -0.74 8.20 -13.20
CA LYS A 59 -0.24 9.26 -12.31
C LYS A 59 -1.31 9.79 -11.36
N ALA A 60 -2.58 9.86 -11.79
CA ALA A 60 -3.69 10.21 -10.91
C ALA A 60 -3.88 9.14 -9.81
N GLN A 61 -3.83 7.86 -10.18
CA GLN A 61 -3.88 6.75 -9.23
C GLN A 61 -2.69 6.75 -8.28
N ASN A 62 -1.47 6.93 -8.80
CA ASN A 62 -0.25 6.97 -8.00
C ASN A 62 -0.26 8.07 -6.95
N ARG A 63 -0.81 9.27 -7.26
CA ARG A 63 -0.99 10.34 -6.27
C ARG A 63 -1.91 9.92 -5.13
N SER A 64 -2.96 9.16 -5.41
CA SER A 64 -3.85 8.61 -4.37
C SER A 64 -3.16 7.50 -3.57
N LYS A 65 -2.37 6.65 -4.23
CA LYS A 65 -1.50 5.66 -3.58
C LYS A 65 -0.49 6.33 -2.64
N ASN A 66 0.21 7.35 -3.11
CA ASN A 66 1.21 8.12 -2.35
C ASN A 66 0.60 9.25 -1.51
N ASN A 67 -0.63 9.10 -1.04
CA ASN A 67 -1.27 10.10 -0.18
C ASN A 67 -0.77 9.97 1.26
N PHE A 68 0.37 10.60 1.56
CA PHE A 68 0.88 10.73 2.92
C PHE A 68 0.25 11.88 3.73
N CYS A 69 -0.78 12.54 3.17
CA CYS A 69 -1.40 13.72 3.74
C CYS A 69 -2.80 13.49 4.30
N ALA A 70 -3.31 12.27 4.30
CA ALA A 70 -4.60 11.99 4.91
C ALA A 70 -4.54 12.27 6.42
N THR A 71 -5.51 13.03 6.92
CA THR A 71 -5.57 13.49 8.31
C THR A 71 -6.86 13.02 8.98
N GLY A 72 -6.89 13.12 10.30
CA GLY A 72 -8.02 12.75 11.13
C GLY A 72 -7.82 11.46 11.91
N SER A 73 -8.75 11.18 12.81
CA SER A 73 -8.76 9.92 13.55
C SER A 73 -9.14 8.77 12.62
N PRO A 74 -8.52 7.59 12.75
CA PRO A 74 -8.83 6.46 11.90
C PRO A 74 -10.27 5.97 12.11
N THR A 75 -10.98 5.73 11.01
CA THR A 75 -12.21 4.96 11.03
C THR A 75 -11.86 3.48 10.96
N PHE A 76 -12.14 2.71 12.00
CA PHE A 76 -11.85 1.28 12.00
C PHE A 76 -12.82 0.53 11.10
N VAL A 77 -12.26 -0.26 10.20
CA VAL A 77 -12.95 -1.10 9.21
C VAL A 77 -12.64 -2.56 9.43
N THR A 78 -13.52 -3.41 8.92
CA THR A 78 -13.34 -4.86 8.86
C THR A 78 -13.14 -5.31 7.40
N VAL A 79 -12.68 -6.54 7.19
CA VAL A 79 -12.63 -7.17 5.86
C VAL A 79 -14.01 -7.12 5.19
N THR A 80 -15.09 -7.36 5.96
CA THR A 80 -16.47 -7.28 5.46
C THR A 80 -16.86 -5.86 5.04
N ASP A 81 -16.44 -4.84 5.79
CA ASP A 81 -16.71 -3.44 5.41
C ASP A 81 -16.06 -3.11 4.06
N LEU A 82 -14.81 -3.51 3.83
CA LEU A 82 -14.10 -3.25 2.58
C LEU A 82 -14.67 -4.07 1.41
N LYS A 83 -15.15 -5.30 1.65
CA LYS A 83 -15.92 -6.07 0.67
C LYS A 83 -17.19 -5.33 0.24
N ASN A 84 -17.97 -4.85 1.21
CA ASN A 84 -19.23 -4.13 0.95
C ASN A 84 -18.96 -2.79 0.26
N LEU A 85 -17.89 -2.11 0.65
CA LEU A 85 -17.43 -0.88 -0.01
C LEU A 85 -17.07 -1.14 -1.47
N TYR A 86 -16.36 -2.24 -1.77
CA TYR A 86 -16.05 -2.63 -3.14
C TYR A 86 -17.33 -2.85 -3.97
N THR A 87 -18.30 -3.56 -3.44
CA THR A 87 -19.57 -3.81 -4.12
C THR A 87 -20.28 -2.48 -4.46
N ALA A 88 -20.38 -1.57 -3.50
CA ALA A 88 -20.98 -0.25 -3.71
C ALA A 88 -20.20 0.60 -4.73
N THR A 89 -18.87 0.53 -4.69
CA THR A 89 -17.98 1.25 -5.62
C THR A 89 -18.11 0.70 -7.03
N ALA A 90 -18.07 -0.62 -7.19
CA ALA A 90 -18.22 -1.27 -8.49
C ALA A 90 -19.57 -0.92 -9.16
N ALA A 91 -20.66 -0.91 -8.38
CA ALA A 91 -21.95 -0.46 -8.87
C ALA A 91 -21.95 1.00 -9.34
N ARG A 92 -21.39 1.91 -8.53
CA ARG A 92 -21.27 3.36 -8.87
C ARG A 92 -20.45 3.58 -10.14
N LEU A 93 -19.27 2.96 -10.23
CA LEU A 93 -18.37 3.11 -11.38
C LEU A 93 -19.02 2.54 -12.65
N THR A 94 -19.66 1.37 -12.56
CA THR A 94 -20.37 0.75 -13.69
C THR A 94 -21.53 1.63 -14.15
N GLN A 95 -22.34 2.15 -13.25
CA GLN A 95 -23.46 3.06 -13.57
C GLN A 95 -22.97 4.35 -14.24
N ALA A 96 -21.79 4.85 -13.82
CA ALA A 96 -21.17 6.05 -14.41
C ALA A 96 -20.42 5.77 -15.71
N GLY A 97 -20.32 4.51 -16.18
CA GLY A 97 -19.52 4.14 -17.36
C GLY A 97 -18.03 4.30 -17.16
N ILE A 98 -17.56 4.32 -15.90
CA ILE A 98 -16.14 4.52 -15.55
C ILE A 98 -15.44 3.15 -15.53
N PRO A 99 -14.43 2.93 -16.39
CA PRO A 99 -13.72 1.65 -16.44
C PRO A 99 -12.79 1.47 -15.24
N PHE A 100 -12.66 0.22 -14.76
CA PHE A 100 -11.74 -0.16 -13.68
C PHE A 100 -11.44 -1.68 -13.73
N GLY A 101 -10.44 -2.10 -12.98
CA GLY A 101 -10.10 -3.51 -12.76
C GLY A 101 -9.06 -4.07 -13.72
N SER A 102 -8.32 -3.21 -14.43
CA SER A 102 -7.11 -3.60 -15.17
C SER A 102 -6.17 -2.40 -15.33
N PRO A 103 -4.87 -2.61 -15.58
CA PRO A 103 -3.92 -1.51 -15.80
C PRO A 103 -4.28 -0.59 -16.98
N SER A 104 -5.08 -1.08 -17.94
CA SER A 104 -5.58 -0.30 -19.08
C SER A 104 -6.91 0.41 -18.79
N SER A 105 -7.52 0.17 -17.65
CA SER A 105 -8.86 0.65 -17.27
C SER A 105 -8.85 1.52 -16.03
N ILE A 106 -7.75 2.24 -15.79
CA ILE A 106 -7.64 3.16 -14.65
C ILE A 106 -8.40 4.44 -14.97
N PRO A 107 -9.34 4.90 -14.09
CA PRO A 107 -10.06 6.16 -14.28
C PRO A 107 -9.12 7.36 -14.45
N PRO A 108 -9.41 8.27 -15.40
CA PRO A 108 -8.58 9.47 -15.62
C PRO A 108 -8.71 10.48 -14.47
N ASN A 109 -9.81 10.46 -13.74
CA ASN A 109 -10.01 11.20 -12.48
C ASN A 109 -10.59 10.28 -11.41
N ARG A 110 -10.60 10.72 -10.17
CA ARG A 110 -11.01 9.92 -9.02
C ARG A 110 -12.21 10.51 -8.27
N ASP A 111 -12.94 11.43 -8.90
CA ASP A 111 -14.03 12.16 -8.24
C ASP A 111 -15.11 11.21 -7.68
N ALA A 112 -15.46 10.16 -8.44
CA ALA A 112 -16.43 9.17 -8.00
C ALA A 112 -15.97 8.37 -6.77
N LEU A 113 -14.68 8.28 -6.51
CA LEU A 113 -14.06 7.53 -5.40
C LEU A 113 -13.88 8.40 -4.15
N THR A 114 -13.70 9.70 -4.34
CA THR A 114 -13.57 10.68 -3.23
C THR A 114 -14.92 11.06 -2.62
N GLN A 115 -16.03 10.77 -3.31
CA GLN A 115 -17.38 10.92 -2.76
C GLN A 115 -17.64 9.83 -1.70
N THR A 116 -18.35 10.23 -0.65
CA THR A 116 -18.69 9.33 0.45
C THR A 116 -19.58 8.17 0.01
N PHE A 117 -19.22 6.97 0.42
CA PHE A 117 -20.04 5.77 0.39
C PHE A 117 -20.59 5.53 1.80
N THR A 118 -21.89 5.31 1.91
CA THR A 118 -22.52 4.92 3.18
C THR A 118 -22.84 3.43 3.11
N LEU A 119 -22.20 2.64 3.97
CA LEU A 119 -22.43 1.20 4.08
C LEU A 119 -23.74 0.90 4.84
N SER A 120 -24.25 -0.32 4.72
CA SER A 120 -25.47 -0.78 5.41
C SER A 120 -25.39 -0.69 6.94
N ASN A 121 -24.20 -0.77 7.51
CA ASN A 121 -23.95 -0.57 8.96
C ASN A 121 -23.76 0.91 9.35
N GLY A 122 -24.03 1.85 8.46
CA GLY A 122 -23.93 3.29 8.69
C GLY A 122 -22.53 3.88 8.58
N LYS A 123 -21.47 3.07 8.40
CA LYS A 123 -20.12 3.60 8.19
C LYS A 123 -20.05 4.40 6.90
N LYS A 124 -19.37 5.54 6.99
CA LYS A 124 -19.13 6.45 5.86
C LYS A 124 -17.66 6.40 5.48
N LEU A 125 -17.38 5.98 4.26
CA LEU A 125 -16.02 5.77 3.76
C LEU A 125 -15.84 6.45 2.40
N ARG A 126 -14.62 6.90 2.12
CA ARG A 126 -14.22 7.49 0.84
C ARG A 126 -12.73 7.34 0.63
N GLU A 127 -12.27 7.47 -0.60
CA GLU A 127 -10.85 7.54 -0.90
C GLU A 127 -10.20 8.75 -0.21
N GLY A 128 -8.98 8.56 0.25
CA GLY A 128 -8.24 9.62 0.95
C GLY A 128 -8.55 9.74 2.45
N GLN A 129 -9.38 8.87 3.00
CA GLN A 129 -9.71 8.85 4.43
C GLN A 129 -8.70 7.99 5.20
N VAL A 130 -8.35 8.41 6.43
CA VAL A 130 -7.59 7.56 7.34
C VAL A 130 -8.48 6.45 7.87
N VAL A 131 -8.05 5.22 7.69
CA VAL A 131 -8.71 4.02 8.21
C VAL A 131 -7.74 3.17 9.03
N GLY A 132 -8.29 2.31 9.87
CA GLY A 132 -7.53 1.28 10.58
C GLY A 132 -8.20 -0.07 10.44
N ILE A 133 -7.42 -1.14 10.36
CA ILE A 133 -7.91 -2.52 10.39
C ILE A 133 -7.14 -3.32 11.43
N VAL A 134 -7.82 -4.24 12.10
CA VAL A 134 -7.21 -5.26 12.94
C VAL A 134 -7.44 -6.62 12.31
N GLY A 135 -6.39 -7.37 12.14
CA GLY A 135 -6.46 -8.69 11.54
C GLY A 135 -5.18 -9.51 11.74
N PHE A 136 -5.16 -10.67 11.15
CA PHE A 136 -3.98 -11.54 11.07
C PHE A 136 -3.29 -11.37 9.73
N ILE A 137 -1.98 -11.28 9.74
CA ILE A 137 -1.17 -11.33 8.54
C ILE A 137 -1.18 -12.76 8.00
N LEU A 138 -1.61 -12.94 6.76
CA LEU A 138 -1.56 -14.22 6.06
C LEU A 138 -0.30 -14.35 5.20
N ASP A 139 0.14 -13.24 4.63
CA ASP A 139 1.33 -13.14 3.80
C ASP A 139 1.84 -11.70 3.81
N ALA A 140 3.13 -11.53 3.70
CA ALA A 140 3.78 -10.26 3.45
C ALA A 140 4.96 -10.49 2.51
N ARG A 141 5.13 -9.62 1.50
CA ARG A 141 6.22 -9.75 0.52
C ARG A 141 6.52 -8.46 -0.19
N HIS A 142 7.77 -8.25 -0.52
CA HIS A 142 8.16 -7.22 -1.48
C HIS A 142 7.67 -7.61 -2.88
N SER A 143 6.96 -6.73 -3.56
CA SER A 143 6.49 -6.97 -4.91
C SER A 143 7.44 -6.37 -5.96
N ASN A 144 7.36 -6.90 -7.18
CA ASN A 144 8.01 -6.34 -8.38
C ASN A 144 9.51 -5.96 -8.26
N VAL A 145 10.26 -6.62 -7.39
CA VAL A 145 11.67 -6.32 -7.05
C VAL A 145 12.57 -6.22 -8.28
N SER A 146 12.31 -7.06 -9.31
CA SER A 146 13.11 -7.12 -10.54
C SER A 146 12.70 -6.09 -11.59
N ASN A 147 11.45 -5.66 -11.60
CA ASN A 147 10.89 -4.78 -12.64
C ASN A 147 10.61 -3.37 -12.13
N GLY A 148 10.40 -3.21 -10.84
CA GLY A 148 9.90 -1.98 -10.23
C GLY A 148 8.40 -1.79 -10.45
N GLU A 149 7.83 -0.82 -9.77
CA GLU A 149 6.42 -0.43 -9.87
C GLU A 149 6.28 0.99 -10.37
N LYS A 150 5.23 1.27 -11.14
CA LYS A 150 5.00 2.62 -11.69
C LYS A 150 4.83 3.67 -10.60
N VAL A 151 4.22 3.32 -9.47
CA VAL A 151 4.07 4.22 -8.32
C VAL A 151 5.43 4.64 -7.77
N ASN A 152 6.43 3.76 -7.87
CA ASN A 152 7.81 3.94 -7.45
C ASN A 152 8.76 4.20 -8.63
N CYS A 153 8.26 4.82 -9.70
CA CYS A 153 9.00 5.21 -10.91
C CYS A 153 9.78 4.05 -11.57
N ASN A 154 9.30 2.81 -11.43
CA ASN A 154 9.94 1.58 -11.91
C ASN A 154 11.37 1.39 -11.33
N VAL A 155 11.67 1.95 -10.17
CA VAL A 155 12.96 1.75 -9.51
C VAL A 155 13.00 0.32 -8.97
N LYS A 156 14.05 -0.41 -9.34
CA LYS A 156 14.23 -1.82 -8.98
C LYS A 156 14.80 -1.96 -7.57
N ARG A 157 14.84 -3.18 -7.07
CA ARG A 157 15.36 -3.65 -5.77
C ARG A 157 14.29 -3.64 -4.67
N ARG A 158 14.45 -4.57 -3.71
CA ARG A 158 13.56 -4.78 -2.56
C ARG A 158 13.22 -3.47 -1.85
N LYS A 159 14.21 -2.70 -1.44
CA LYS A 159 14.04 -1.45 -0.69
C LYS A 159 13.30 -0.32 -1.45
N ASN A 160 13.11 -0.44 -2.76
CA ASN A 160 12.48 0.59 -3.58
C ASN A 160 11.07 0.21 -4.05
N ASN A 161 10.53 -0.91 -3.55
CA ASN A 161 9.20 -1.38 -3.93
C ASN A 161 8.32 -1.58 -2.69
N ASP A 162 7.02 -1.59 -2.91
CA ASP A 162 6.03 -1.75 -1.86
C ASP A 162 6.14 -3.14 -1.22
N ILE A 163 5.84 -3.23 0.08
CA ILE A 163 5.60 -4.49 0.76
C ILE A 163 4.10 -4.72 0.75
N HIS A 164 3.65 -5.71 0.01
CA HIS A 164 2.26 -6.13 -0.06
C HIS A 164 1.95 -7.07 1.10
N ILE A 165 0.88 -6.80 1.82
CA ILE A 165 0.48 -7.50 3.03
C ILE A 165 -0.96 -7.95 2.87
N GLU A 166 -1.22 -9.23 3.09
CA GLU A 166 -2.54 -9.82 3.10
C GLU A 166 -3.05 -9.91 4.53
N ILE A 167 -4.11 -9.14 4.86
CA ILE A 167 -4.72 -9.09 6.20
C ILE A 167 -6.10 -9.72 6.16
N ALA A 168 -6.36 -10.65 7.08
CA ALA A 168 -7.65 -11.34 7.20
C ALA A 168 -8.18 -11.31 8.64
N SER A 169 -9.49 -11.62 8.79
CA SER A 169 -10.13 -11.70 10.10
C SER A 169 -9.75 -12.96 10.89
N ARG A 170 -9.17 -13.96 10.23
CA ARG A 170 -8.73 -15.24 10.83
C ARG A 170 -7.44 -15.70 10.16
N ARG A 171 -6.58 -16.40 10.89
CA ARG A 171 -5.31 -16.94 10.38
C ARG A 171 -5.48 -18.00 9.29
N ASP A 172 -6.54 -18.79 9.40
CA ASP A 172 -6.87 -19.87 8.48
C ASP A 172 -7.79 -19.43 7.34
N SER A 173 -7.90 -18.11 7.11
CA SER A 173 -8.69 -17.56 6.01
C SER A 173 -8.05 -17.94 4.67
N ASP A 174 -8.90 -18.21 3.66
CA ASP A 174 -8.44 -18.21 2.28
C ASP A 174 -7.90 -16.81 1.93
N PRO A 175 -6.75 -16.68 1.27
CA PRO A 175 -6.19 -15.38 0.87
C PRO A 175 -7.17 -14.51 0.07
N CYS A 176 -8.08 -15.09 -0.72
CA CYS A 176 -9.15 -14.36 -1.37
C CYS A 176 -10.20 -13.75 -0.40
N ASN A 177 -10.13 -14.07 0.88
CA ASN A 177 -10.89 -13.42 1.96
C ASN A 177 -10.04 -12.44 2.78
N SER A 178 -8.88 -12.03 2.26
CA SER A 178 -8.06 -10.97 2.82
C SER A 178 -8.34 -9.62 2.17
N ILE A 179 -7.78 -8.58 2.73
CA ILE A 179 -7.58 -7.27 2.10
C ILE A 179 -6.09 -6.99 1.97
N THR A 180 -5.72 -6.09 1.07
CA THR A 180 -4.34 -5.66 0.91
C THR A 180 -4.06 -4.42 1.76
N ALA A 181 -2.93 -4.42 2.46
CA ALA A 181 -2.28 -3.22 2.96
C ALA A 181 -0.88 -3.15 2.32
N GLU A 182 -0.39 -1.93 2.07
CA GLU A 182 0.91 -1.77 1.41
C GLU A 182 1.78 -0.76 2.16
N ILE A 183 2.99 -1.21 2.53
CA ILE A 183 4.02 -0.33 3.09
C ILE A 183 4.81 0.23 1.90
N SER A 184 4.63 1.54 1.65
CA SER A 184 5.37 2.23 0.59
C SER A 184 6.87 2.29 0.92
N PRO A 185 7.77 2.25 -0.07
CA PRO A 185 9.21 2.47 0.15
C PRO A 185 9.52 3.93 0.51
N HIS A 186 8.61 4.87 0.23
CA HIS A 186 8.76 6.29 0.56
C HIS A 186 8.65 6.51 2.07
N PHE A 187 9.63 7.21 2.64
CA PHE A 187 9.71 7.57 4.07
C PHE A 187 9.64 6.38 5.03
N ARG A 188 9.77 5.17 4.54
CA ARG A 188 9.71 3.92 5.30
C ARG A 188 10.85 3.85 6.31
N PRO A 189 10.57 3.60 7.61
CA PRO A 189 11.62 3.27 8.58
C PRO A 189 12.41 2.03 8.14
N ASP A 190 13.74 2.01 8.35
CA ASP A 190 14.56 0.88 7.92
C ASP A 190 14.09 -0.46 8.49
N VAL A 191 13.63 -0.47 9.74
CA VAL A 191 13.08 -1.69 10.38
C VAL A 191 11.83 -2.23 9.68
N TRP A 192 11.10 -1.39 8.94
CA TRP A 192 9.92 -1.83 8.20
C TRP A 192 10.29 -2.49 6.86
N ASP A 193 11.53 -2.34 6.40
CA ASP A 193 12.01 -2.99 5.16
C ASP A 193 12.09 -4.52 5.32
N GLU A 194 12.16 -4.99 6.55
CA GLU A 194 12.21 -6.39 6.91
C GLU A 194 10.85 -6.93 7.39
N PHE A 195 9.76 -6.19 7.18
CA PHE A 195 8.43 -6.56 7.69
C PHE A 195 7.98 -7.96 7.22
N ASP A 196 8.35 -8.37 6.02
CA ASP A 196 8.04 -9.68 5.44
C ASP A 196 8.94 -10.82 5.94
N ASP A 197 9.94 -10.51 6.76
CA ASP A 197 10.80 -11.51 7.39
C ASP A 197 10.28 -11.94 8.78
N TYR A 198 9.19 -11.32 9.29
CA TYR A 198 8.61 -11.62 10.61
C TYR A 198 7.37 -12.51 10.55
N ASP A 199 7.30 -13.49 11.43
CA ASP A 199 6.11 -14.32 11.66
C ASP A 199 5.21 -13.67 12.71
N PHE A 200 4.03 -13.19 12.28
CA PHE A 200 3.06 -12.57 13.17
C PHE A 200 2.10 -13.58 13.76
N ASN A 201 2.35 -14.00 14.99
CA ASN A 201 1.44 -14.87 15.75
C ASN A 201 0.27 -14.12 16.39
N ASN A 202 0.30 -12.83 16.49
CA ASN A 202 -0.70 -11.98 17.12
C ASN A 202 -1.42 -11.10 16.09
N PRO A 203 -2.64 -10.64 16.38
CA PRO A 203 -3.30 -9.67 15.53
C PRO A 203 -2.46 -8.41 15.36
N VAL A 204 -2.48 -7.86 14.15
CA VAL A 204 -1.82 -6.61 13.79
C VAL A 204 -2.87 -5.57 13.50
N MET A 205 -2.65 -4.35 13.98
CA MET A 205 -3.41 -3.16 13.60
C MET A 205 -2.59 -2.38 12.59
N MET A 206 -3.17 -2.15 11.42
CA MET A 206 -2.61 -1.27 10.41
C MET A 206 -3.49 -0.05 10.23
N VAL A 207 -2.87 1.12 10.26
CA VAL A 207 -3.55 2.40 10.03
C VAL A 207 -2.92 3.06 8.81
N GLY A 208 -3.74 3.60 7.91
CA GLY A 208 -3.24 4.27 6.72
C GLY A 208 -4.33 4.94 5.90
N ASN A 209 -3.98 5.34 4.71
CA ASN A 209 -4.89 5.97 3.77
C ASN A 209 -5.75 4.91 3.05
N LEU A 210 -7.04 5.14 2.99
CA LEU A 210 -7.96 4.30 2.21
C LEU A 210 -7.83 4.64 0.74
N PHE A 211 -7.42 3.68 -0.05
CA PHE A 211 -7.14 3.80 -1.48
C PHE A 211 -7.90 2.75 -2.28
N PHE A 212 -8.41 3.11 -3.47
CA PHE A 212 -9.03 2.18 -4.41
C PHE A 212 -8.06 1.85 -5.56
N ASP A 213 -7.55 0.63 -5.59
CA ASP A 213 -6.75 0.15 -6.71
C ASP A 213 -7.64 -0.19 -7.91
N ALA A 214 -7.76 0.75 -8.84
CA ALA A 214 -8.54 0.55 -10.05
C ALA A 214 -7.82 -0.32 -11.10
N SER A 215 -6.56 -0.66 -10.89
CA SER A 215 -5.77 -1.45 -11.85
C SER A 215 -5.94 -2.96 -11.69
N HIS A 216 -6.51 -3.43 -10.58
CA HIS A 216 -6.69 -4.85 -10.33
C HIS A 216 -8.10 -5.15 -9.80
N LYS A 217 -8.62 -6.32 -10.17
CA LYS A 217 -9.87 -6.86 -9.60
C LYS A 217 -9.57 -7.71 -8.38
N PRO A 218 -10.50 -7.79 -7.43
CA PRO A 218 -10.45 -8.82 -6.39
C PRO A 218 -10.65 -10.20 -6.99
N CYS A 219 -10.40 -11.25 -6.20
CA CYS A 219 -10.71 -12.63 -6.59
C CYS A 219 -12.15 -12.74 -7.10
N SER A 220 -12.34 -13.39 -8.25
CA SER A 220 -13.65 -13.72 -8.80
C SER A 220 -14.15 -15.02 -8.17
N GLY A 221 -15.01 -14.90 -7.15
CA GLY A 221 -15.60 -16.05 -6.47
C GLY A 221 -14.70 -16.66 -5.37
N LEU A 222 -15.28 -17.61 -4.64
CA LEU A 222 -14.54 -18.49 -3.75
C LEU A 222 -13.71 -19.40 -4.67
N GLY A 223 -12.38 -19.21 -4.67
CA GLY A 223 -11.49 -19.91 -5.58
C GLY A 223 -11.76 -21.41 -5.59
N THR A 224 -12.01 -21.94 -6.77
CA THR A 224 -11.92 -23.39 -6.94
C THR A 224 -10.45 -23.78 -6.71
N PRO A 225 -10.17 -24.91 -6.06
CA PRO A 225 -8.80 -25.31 -5.66
C PRO A 225 -7.75 -25.33 -6.79
N ASN A 226 -8.17 -25.19 -8.03
CA ASN A 226 -7.34 -25.29 -9.24
C ASN A 226 -7.19 -23.98 -10.04
N GLU A 227 -7.81 -22.86 -9.64
CA GLU A 227 -7.53 -21.58 -10.31
C GLU A 227 -6.16 -21.08 -9.87
N LYS A 228 -5.28 -20.81 -10.86
CA LYS A 228 -4.04 -20.07 -10.62
C LYS A 228 -4.40 -18.76 -9.92
N ARG A 229 -4.06 -18.65 -8.64
CA ARG A 229 -4.25 -17.43 -7.87
C ARG A 229 -3.49 -16.31 -8.57
N VAL A 230 -4.22 -15.35 -9.12
CA VAL A 230 -3.64 -14.15 -9.72
C VAL A 230 -3.42 -13.17 -8.57
N HIS A 231 -2.18 -12.81 -8.30
CA HIS A 231 -1.88 -11.78 -7.32
C HIS A 231 -2.28 -10.38 -7.85
N PRO A 232 -2.77 -9.49 -6.95
CA PRO A 232 -2.98 -9.70 -5.52
C PRO A 232 -4.23 -10.54 -5.22
N THR A 233 -4.10 -11.49 -4.26
CA THR A 233 -5.21 -12.27 -3.72
C THR A 233 -5.94 -11.42 -2.68
N ARG A 234 -7.20 -11.05 -2.92
CA ARG A 234 -7.97 -10.17 -2.03
C ARG A 234 -9.46 -10.18 -2.34
N ILE A 235 -10.27 -9.80 -1.36
CA ILE A 235 -11.73 -9.72 -1.50
C ILE A 235 -12.22 -8.37 -2.03
N SER A 236 -11.35 -7.37 -2.05
CA SER A 236 -11.69 -5.98 -2.35
C SER A 236 -10.55 -5.30 -3.11
N SER A 237 -10.85 -4.37 -4.02
CA SER A 237 -9.85 -3.45 -4.58
C SER A 237 -9.59 -2.22 -3.69
N TRP A 238 -10.28 -2.11 -2.53
CA TRP A 238 -9.93 -1.13 -1.53
C TRP A 238 -8.79 -1.66 -0.66
N GLU A 239 -7.78 -0.83 -0.51
CA GLU A 239 -6.52 -1.11 0.18
C GLU A 239 -6.24 -0.05 1.24
N ILE A 240 -5.32 -0.38 2.15
CA ILE A 240 -4.68 0.62 3.01
C ILE A 240 -3.33 0.96 2.39
N HIS A 241 -3.26 2.07 1.66
CA HIS A 241 -2.03 2.50 0.98
C HIS A 241 -1.87 4.04 0.99
N PRO A 242 -0.77 4.58 1.50
CA PRO A 242 0.26 3.86 2.24
C PRO A 242 -0.16 3.56 3.68
N VAL A 243 0.48 2.56 4.27
CA VAL A 243 0.40 2.30 5.71
C VAL A 243 1.15 3.40 6.46
N TYR A 244 0.54 3.93 7.52
CA TYR A 244 1.08 5.00 8.35
C TYR A 244 1.57 4.53 9.70
N ALA A 245 0.93 3.51 10.26
CA ALA A 245 1.29 2.95 11.55
C ALA A 245 0.99 1.45 11.58
N ILE A 246 1.85 0.72 12.27
CA ILE A 246 1.75 -0.71 12.49
C ILE A 246 1.89 -0.96 13.99
N LEU A 247 0.93 -1.67 14.56
CA LEU A 247 0.94 -2.06 15.95
C LEU A 247 0.65 -3.56 16.05
N VAL A 248 1.38 -4.25 16.90
CA VAL A 248 1.17 -5.68 17.18
C VAL A 248 0.45 -5.84 18.51
N CYS A 249 -0.58 -6.65 18.54
CA CYS A 249 -1.31 -6.92 19.80
C CYS A 249 -0.48 -7.82 20.72
N LYS A 250 -0.56 -7.58 22.03
CA LYS A 250 0.05 -8.44 23.06
C LYS A 250 -0.70 -9.75 23.28
N ASN A 251 -1.87 -9.93 22.64
CA ASN A 251 -2.73 -11.09 22.78
C ASN A 251 -2.93 -11.78 21.43
N SER A 252 -3.17 -13.06 21.46
CA SER A 252 -3.31 -13.89 20.25
C SER A 252 -4.69 -13.86 19.59
N THR A 253 -5.68 -13.18 20.18
CA THR A 253 -7.04 -13.12 19.65
C THR A 253 -7.50 -11.69 19.45
N ILE A 254 -8.22 -11.40 18.35
CA ILE A 254 -8.74 -10.07 18.03
C ILE A 254 -9.65 -9.54 19.14
N ALA A 255 -10.45 -10.41 19.76
CA ALA A 255 -11.36 -10.01 20.85
C ALA A 255 -10.63 -9.38 22.05
N ASN A 256 -9.39 -9.76 22.31
CA ASN A 256 -8.54 -9.24 23.37
C ASN A 256 -7.66 -8.06 22.93
N CYS A 257 -7.87 -7.56 21.71
CA CYS A 257 -7.13 -6.49 21.07
C CYS A 257 -8.06 -5.30 20.70
N PRO A 258 -8.76 -4.70 21.67
CA PRO A 258 -9.65 -3.58 21.37
C PRO A 258 -8.85 -2.37 20.86
N THR A 259 -9.38 -1.70 19.85
CA THR A 259 -8.70 -0.59 19.17
C THR A 259 -8.61 0.69 20.02
N ASN A 260 -9.39 0.78 21.09
CA ASN A 260 -9.45 1.91 22.01
C ASN A 260 -8.65 1.70 23.32
N ASP A 261 -7.93 0.59 23.45
CA ASP A 261 -7.07 0.32 24.62
C ASP A 261 -5.61 0.21 24.17
N ASN A 262 -4.89 1.33 24.25
CA ASN A 262 -3.49 1.41 23.85
C ASN A 262 -2.56 0.48 24.66
N SER A 263 -2.97 0.03 25.87
CA SER A 263 -2.17 -0.89 26.67
C SER A 263 -2.02 -2.28 26.05
N LYS A 264 -2.92 -2.63 25.14
CA LYS A 264 -2.93 -3.92 24.42
C LYS A 264 -2.01 -3.95 23.21
N TRP A 265 -1.46 -2.81 22.82
CA TRP A 265 -0.73 -2.67 21.58
C TRP A 265 0.73 -2.27 21.81
N VAL A 266 1.61 -2.77 20.95
CA VAL A 266 3.01 -2.36 20.86
C VAL A 266 3.24 -1.85 19.45
N VAL A 267 3.85 -0.68 19.26
CA VAL A 267 4.27 -0.23 17.93
C VAL A 267 5.31 -1.20 17.36
N PHE A 268 5.23 -1.46 16.07
CA PHE A 268 6.05 -2.46 15.40
C PHE A 268 7.56 -2.24 15.64
N ASP A 269 8.03 -1.00 15.55
CA ASP A 269 9.44 -0.64 15.78
C ASP A 269 9.97 -1.07 17.17
N LYS A 270 9.09 -1.10 18.17
CA LYS A 270 9.43 -1.60 19.51
C LYS A 270 9.24 -3.11 19.60
N TRP A 271 8.20 -3.62 18.94
CA TRP A 271 7.88 -5.05 18.99
C TRP A 271 9.03 -5.89 18.47
N VAL A 272 9.69 -5.50 17.39
CA VAL A 272 10.85 -6.21 16.81
C VAL A 272 12.08 -6.22 17.71
N THR A 273 12.14 -5.35 18.72
CA THR A 273 13.24 -5.30 19.70
C THR A 273 12.95 -6.07 20.99
N LEU A 274 11.72 -6.60 21.14
CA LEU A 274 11.39 -7.43 22.29
C LEU A 274 12.13 -8.78 22.19
N PRO A 275 12.59 -9.34 23.30
CA PRO A 275 13.13 -10.70 23.31
C PRO A 275 12.08 -11.65 22.73
N ASP A 276 12.50 -12.55 21.86
CA ASP A 276 11.64 -13.65 21.42
C ASP A 276 11.16 -14.43 22.67
N ASP A 277 9.85 -14.60 22.82
CA ASP A 277 9.25 -15.46 23.87
C ASP A 277 9.62 -16.96 23.72
N LYS A 278 10.64 -17.26 22.92
CA LYS A 278 11.13 -18.63 22.66
C LYS A 278 11.95 -19.22 23.80
N ASP A 279 12.30 -18.40 24.81
CA ASP A 279 13.15 -18.85 25.94
C ASP A 279 12.37 -19.01 27.26
N VAL A 280 11.04 -19.17 27.26
CA VAL A 280 10.22 -19.31 28.47
C VAL A 280 9.59 -20.70 28.59
N ASP A 281 10.14 -21.71 27.94
CA ASP A 281 9.82 -23.13 28.17
C ASP A 281 11.10 -23.93 28.47
N GLU A 282 11.64 -23.75 29.69
CA GLU A 282 12.41 -24.73 30.42
C GLU A 282 11.88 -24.88 31.87
#